data_045606232ffd4aa0fb82fe7238eb4316
#
_entry.id   045606232ffd4aa0fb82fe7238eb4316
#
_cell.length_a   1.000
_cell.length_b   1.000
_cell.length_c   1.000
_cell.angle_alpha   90.00
_cell.angle_beta   90.00
_cell.angle_gamma   90.00
#
_symmetry.space_group_name_H-M   'P 1'
#
loop_
_entity.id
_entity.type
_entity.pdbx_description
1 polymer ?
#
loop_
_entity_poly.entity_id
_entity_poly.type
_entity_poly.pdbx_seq_one_letter_code
_entity_poly.pdbx_strand_id
1 'polypeptide(L)'
;MFGSIEKTPENLGLFTRCSQYMQGEGLRFILEADRRRAWQNSGTIIWQLNEPWPNASCTNLVDYYGETKTAYYQVKRAYEERHVSLDYRTLTYKRGENFCLPFLFPTAGKPFREK
;
A
#
# COMPACT_ATOMS: atom_id res chain seq x y z
N MET A 1 13.49 -3.79 6.04
CA MET A 1 13.14 -2.36 6.20
C MET A 1 13.33 -1.92 7.66
N PHE A 2 12.66 -2.54 8.62
CA PHE A 2 12.75 -2.14 10.05
C PHE A 2 13.74 -2.97 10.89
N GLY A 3 14.50 -3.86 10.28
CA GLY A 3 15.36 -4.80 11.01
C GLY A 3 14.55 -5.82 11.82
N SER A 4 15.20 -6.46 12.80
CA SER A 4 14.51 -7.33 13.76
C SER A 4 14.06 -6.50 14.97
N ILE A 5 12.79 -6.65 15.34
CA ILE A 5 12.23 -6.07 16.56
C ILE A 5 12.19 -7.18 17.60
N GLU A 6 12.83 -6.97 18.74
CA GLU A 6 12.82 -7.93 19.84
C GLU A 6 11.39 -8.11 20.38
N LYS A 7 10.99 -9.36 20.61
CA LYS A 7 9.62 -9.70 21.05
C LYS A 7 9.47 -9.51 22.56
N THR A 8 9.37 -8.26 22.99
CA THR A 8 9.11 -7.89 24.38
C THR A 8 7.81 -7.08 24.51
N PRO A 9 7.16 -7.08 25.67
CA PRO A 9 5.96 -6.26 25.90
C PRO A 9 6.18 -4.76 25.61
N GLU A 10 7.36 -4.24 25.93
CA GLU A 10 7.73 -2.84 25.71
C GLU A 10 7.77 -2.48 24.22
N ASN A 11 8.14 -3.44 23.37
CA ASN A 11 8.25 -3.27 21.93
C ASN A 11 6.92 -3.51 21.18
N LEU A 12 5.86 -3.92 21.86
CA LEU A 12 4.58 -4.24 21.22
C LEU A 12 4.02 -3.05 20.42
N GLY A 13 4.07 -1.86 21.01
CA GLY A 13 3.59 -0.65 20.33
C GLY A 13 4.43 -0.29 19.10
N LEU A 14 5.74 -0.48 19.14
CA LEU A 14 6.62 -0.30 17.99
C LEU A 14 6.32 -1.33 16.91
N PHE A 15 6.20 -2.60 17.27
CA PHE A 15 5.86 -3.68 16.37
C PHE A 15 4.54 -3.43 15.64
N THR A 16 3.50 -3.03 16.38
CA THR A 16 2.18 -2.73 15.83
C THR A 16 2.26 -1.58 14.80
N ARG A 17 2.94 -0.48 15.12
CA ARG A 17 3.10 0.63 14.17
C ARG A 17 3.85 0.22 12.91
N CYS A 18 4.93 -0.54 13.04
CA CYS A 18 5.69 -1.05 11.89
C CYS A 18 4.85 -2.01 11.05
N SER A 19 4.08 -2.89 11.67
CA SER A 19 3.19 -3.83 10.99
C SER A 19 2.09 -3.10 10.22
N GLN A 20 1.42 -2.12 10.82
CA GLN A 20 0.40 -1.31 10.16
C GLN A 20 0.98 -0.50 8.99
N TYR A 21 2.18 0.04 9.15
CA TYR A 21 2.86 0.74 8.06
C TYR A 21 3.15 -0.20 6.89
N MET A 22 3.68 -1.40 7.16
CA MET A 22 3.96 -2.41 6.14
C MET A 22 2.69 -2.86 5.42
N GLN A 23 1.58 -3.03 6.14
CA GLN A 23 0.27 -3.33 5.54
C GLN A 23 -0.15 -2.22 4.57
N GLY A 24 -0.08 -0.97 5.02
CA GLY A 24 -0.46 0.19 4.20
C GLY A 24 0.37 0.31 2.93
N GLU A 25 1.69 0.21 3.05
CA GLU A 25 2.61 0.27 1.90
C GLU A 25 2.42 -0.89 0.93
N GLY A 26 2.22 -2.11 1.45
CA GLY A 26 1.97 -3.28 0.62
C GLY A 26 0.68 -3.16 -0.20
N LEU A 27 -0.42 -2.73 0.44
CA LEU A 27 -1.70 -2.51 -0.25
C LEU A 27 -1.62 -1.38 -1.27
N ARG A 28 -0.99 -0.26 -0.91
CA ARG A 28 -0.74 0.85 -1.83
C ARG A 28 0.02 0.37 -3.07
N PHE A 29 1.12 -0.36 -2.86
CA PHE A 29 1.95 -0.88 -3.95
C PHE A 29 1.17 -1.78 -4.91
N ILE A 30 0.35 -2.71 -4.38
CA ILE A 30 -0.49 -3.60 -5.18
C ILE A 30 -1.50 -2.80 -5.99
N LEU A 31 -2.24 -1.88 -5.37
CA LEU A 31 -3.25 -1.07 -6.04
C LEU A 31 -2.64 -0.17 -7.12
N GLU A 32 -1.51 0.45 -6.85
CA GLU A 32 -0.78 1.25 -7.83
C GLU A 32 -0.30 0.40 -9.02
N ALA A 33 0.21 -0.81 -8.76
CA ALA A 33 0.62 -1.74 -9.80
C ALA A 33 -0.56 -2.16 -10.70
N ASP A 34 -1.71 -2.44 -10.10
CA ASP A 34 -2.92 -2.79 -10.84
C ASP A 34 -3.47 -1.60 -11.65
N ARG A 35 -3.43 -0.40 -11.11
CA ARG A 35 -3.80 0.81 -11.84
C ARG A 35 -2.88 1.08 -13.03
N ARG A 36 -1.57 0.84 -12.90
CA ARG A 36 -0.62 0.92 -14.03
C ARG A 36 -0.92 -0.09 -15.12
N ARG A 37 -1.55 -1.21 -14.75
CA ARG A 37 -2.00 -2.27 -15.67
C ARG A 37 -3.48 -2.17 -16.02
N ALA A 38 -4.08 -0.99 -15.88
CA ALA A 38 -5.46 -0.74 -16.28
C ALA A 38 -5.71 -1.25 -17.71
N TRP A 39 -6.89 -1.84 -17.92
CA TRP A 39 -7.31 -2.52 -19.15
C TRP A 39 -6.65 -3.90 -19.40
N GLN A 40 -5.68 -4.31 -18.58
CA GLN A 40 -5.12 -5.67 -18.58
C GLN A 40 -5.65 -6.52 -17.42
N ASN A 41 -6.15 -5.87 -16.37
CA ASN A 41 -6.86 -6.50 -15.27
C ASN A 41 -8.17 -5.75 -14.98
N SER A 42 -9.06 -6.38 -14.23
CA SER A 42 -10.38 -5.82 -13.88
C SER A 42 -10.39 -5.08 -12.53
N GLY A 43 -9.30 -5.12 -11.78
CA GLY A 43 -9.16 -4.44 -10.49
C GLY A 43 -8.68 -5.36 -9.36
N THR A 44 -8.65 -4.81 -8.16
CA THR A 44 -8.19 -5.48 -6.94
C THR A 44 -9.31 -5.49 -5.91
N ILE A 45 -9.54 -6.64 -5.29
CA ILE A 45 -10.45 -6.78 -4.15
C ILE A 45 -9.59 -6.97 -2.90
N ILE A 46 -9.75 -6.06 -1.94
CA ILE A 46 -9.05 -6.14 -0.66
C ILE A 46 -9.91 -6.95 0.30
N TRP A 47 -9.34 -7.97 0.88
CA TRP A 47 -9.94 -8.73 1.96
C TRP A 47 -9.34 -8.28 3.30
N GLN A 48 -10.06 -7.51 4.12
CA GLN A 48 -11.42 -6.98 3.86
C GLN A 48 -11.52 -5.54 4.38
N LEU A 49 -12.68 -4.89 4.20
CA LEU A 49 -12.84 -3.51 4.64
C LEU A 49 -12.82 -3.40 6.17
N ASN A 50 -13.64 -4.19 6.87
CA ASN A 50 -13.81 -4.10 8.32
C ASN A 50 -13.83 -5.47 8.99
N GLU A 51 -13.61 -5.50 10.30
CA GLU A 51 -13.64 -6.72 11.11
C GLU A 51 -15.07 -7.06 11.55
N PRO A 52 -15.48 -8.33 11.44
CA PRO A 52 -16.77 -8.79 11.98
C PRO A 52 -16.74 -9.09 13.48
N TRP A 53 -15.56 -9.23 14.10
CA TRP A 53 -15.33 -9.43 15.54
C TRP A 53 -13.95 -8.88 15.92
N PRO A 54 -13.68 -8.63 17.24
CA PRO A 54 -12.37 -8.16 17.69
C PRO A 54 -11.27 -9.18 17.33
N ASN A 55 -10.25 -8.73 16.62
CA ASN A 55 -9.15 -9.56 16.14
C ASN A 55 -7.83 -8.80 16.20
N ALA A 56 -6.78 -9.46 16.70
CA ALA A 56 -5.45 -8.86 16.83
C ALA A 56 -4.59 -8.93 15.55
N SER A 57 -4.97 -9.71 14.55
CA SER A 57 -4.12 -10.01 13.39
C SER A 57 -4.83 -9.94 12.03
N CYS A 58 -5.89 -9.18 11.91
CA CYS A 58 -6.65 -9.09 10.67
C CYS A 58 -6.05 -8.11 9.66
N THR A 59 -6.20 -8.41 8.38
CA THR A 59 -5.72 -7.59 7.26
C THR A 59 -6.68 -6.45 6.85
N ASN A 60 -7.76 -6.27 7.57
CA ASN A 60 -8.79 -5.26 7.35
C ASN A 60 -8.24 -3.82 7.44
N LEU A 61 -8.98 -2.89 6.84
CA LEU A 61 -8.68 -1.45 6.82
C LEU A 61 -9.29 -0.70 8.00
N VAL A 62 -10.41 -1.21 8.50
CA VAL A 62 -11.17 -0.67 9.63
C VAL A 62 -11.32 -1.76 10.67
N ASP A 63 -11.05 -1.48 11.92
CA ASP A 63 -11.17 -2.47 12.98
C ASP A 63 -12.65 -2.71 13.40
N TYR A 64 -12.85 -3.62 14.36
CA TYR A 64 -14.19 -3.95 14.86
C TYR A 64 -14.91 -2.76 15.48
N TYR A 65 -14.18 -1.82 16.08
CA TYR A 65 -14.74 -0.64 16.76
C TYR A 65 -15.01 0.53 15.81
N GLY A 66 -14.71 0.37 14.51
CA GLY A 66 -14.90 1.41 13.52
C GLY A 66 -13.70 2.34 13.35
N GLU A 67 -12.58 2.05 14.03
CA GLU A 67 -11.36 2.85 13.91
C GLU A 67 -10.59 2.51 12.63
N THR A 68 -10.19 3.54 11.91
CA THR A 68 -9.44 3.37 10.66
C THR A 68 -7.95 3.13 10.93
N LYS A 69 -7.41 2.10 10.30
CA LYS A 69 -5.97 1.82 10.32
C LYS A 69 -5.21 2.71 9.33
N THR A 70 -3.90 2.81 9.47
CA THR A 70 -3.03 3.54 8.53
C THR A 70 -3.26 3.09 7.09
N ALA A 71 -3.47 1.80 6.87
CA ALA A 71 -3.74 1.21 5.56
C ALA A 71 -4.98 1.77 4.87
N TYR A 72 -6.02 2.16 5.61
CA TYR A 72 -7.22 2.79 5.06
C TYR A 72 -6.87 4.06 4.26
N TYR A 73 -6.05 4.91 4.82
CA TYR A 73 -5.67 6.17 4.16
C TYR A 73 -4.77 5.96 2.95
N GLN A 74 -3.88 4.97 3.00
CA GLN A 74 -3.04 4.61 1.85
C GLN A 74 -3.87 4.06 0.70
N VAL A 75 -4.83 3.17 1.00
CA VAL A 75 -5.77 2.63 0.03
C VAL A 75 -6.66 3.73 -0.55
N LYS A 76 -7.23 4.60 0.30
CA LYS A 76 -8.04 5.74 -0.14
C LYS A 76 -7.28 6.61 -1.15
N ARG A 77 -6.03 6.98 -0.86
CA ARG A 77 -5.18 7.75 -1.78
C ARG A 77 -4.90 7.00 -3.08
N ALA A 78 -4.62 5.70 -3.00
CA ALA A 78 -4.38 4.89 -4.19
C ALA A 78 -5.61 4.79 -5.11
N TYR A 79 -6.82 4.99 -4.59
CA TYR A 79 -8.07 5.02 -5.35
C TYR A 79 -8.49 6.41 -5.83
N GLU A 80 -7.77 7.48 -5.49
CA GLU A 80 -8.08 8.81 -6.01
C GLU A 80 -8.06 8.81 -7.54
N GLU A 81 -8.95 9.61 -8.14
CA GLU A 81 -9.06 9.71 -9.61
C GLU A 81 -7.73 10.08 -10.24
N ARG A 82 -7.04 11.06 -9.65
CA ARG A 82 -5.71 11.52 -10.08
C ARG A 82 -4.68 11.04 -9.07
N HIS A 83 -3.87 10.09 -9.47
CA HIS A 83 -2.85 9.51 -8.60
C HIS A 83 -1.55 9.29 -9.37
N VAL A 84 -0.44 9.69 -8.76
CA VAL A 84 0.91 9.47 -9.31
C VAL A 84 1.49 8.24 -8.67
N SER A 85 2.02 7.32 -9.46
CA SER A 85 2.72 6.16 -8.95
C SER A 85 4.05 5.92 -9.66
N LEU A 86 4.99 5.33 -8.94
CA LEU A 86 6.28 4.92 -9.46
C LEU A 86 6.27 3.44 -9.78
N ASP A 87 6.85 3.08 -10.92
CA ASP A 87 7.12 1.68 -11.24
C ASP A 87 8.54 1.32 -10.82
N TYR A 88 8.68 0.66 -9.68
CA TYR A 88 9.96 0.20 -9.17
C TYR A 88 9.93 -1.30 -8.87
N ARG A 89 11.01 -2.00 -9.23
CA ARG A 89 11.14 -3.44 -9.06
C ARG A 89 11.94 -3.85 -7.83
N THR A 90 12.67 -2.91 -7.26
CA THR A 90 13.50 -3.12 -6.08
C THR A 90 13.36 -1.95 -5.11
N LEU A 91 13.48 -2.23 -3.82
CA LEU A 91 13.52 -1.22 -2.76
C LEU A 91 14.95 -0.95 -2.28
N THR A 92 15.93 -1.63 -2.86
CA THR A 92 17.33 -1.56 -2.41
C THR A 92 18.19 -1.03 -3.55
N TYR A 93 18.85 0.09 -3.31
CA TYR A 93 19.77 0.75 -4.22
C TYR A 93 21.12 0.93 -3.56
N LYS A 94 22.19 0.85 -4.34
CA LYS A 94 23.55 1.15 -3.84
C LYS A 94 23.75 2.65 -3.75
N ARG A 95 24.50 3.09 -2.75
CA ARG A 95 24.88 4.51 -2.64
C ARG A 95 25.66 4.95 -3.88
N GLY A 96 25.21 6.05 -4.50
CA GLY A 96 25.83 6.59 -5.74
C GLY A 96 25.35 5.92 -7.03
N GLU A 97 24.42 4.97 -6.95
CA GLU A 97 23.80 4.37 -8.13
C GLU A 97 22.79 5.35 -8.73
N ASN A 98 22.93 5.63 -10.03
CA ASN A 98 21.93 6.37 -10.78
C ASN A 98 20.84 5.41 -11.24
N PHE A 99 19.59 5.75 -10.97
CA PHE A 99 18.44 4.98 -11.41
C PHE A 99 17.40 5.91 -12.02
N CYS A 100 16.66 5.39 -12.98
CA CYS A 100 15.53 6.05 -13.59
C CYS A 100 14.26 5.29 -13.23
N LEU A 101 13.28 5.99 -12.65
CA LEU A 101 11.99 5.41 -12.32
C LEU A 101 10.92 6.03 -13.21
N PRO A 102 10.14 5.25 -13.95
CA PRO A 102 9.03 5.77 -14.72
C PRO A 102 7.91 6.27 -13.80
N PHE A 103 7.46 7.48 -14.05
CA PHE A 103 6.25 8.05 -13.45
C PHE A 103 5.05 7.70 -14.31
N LEU A 104 3.98 7.26 -13.67
CA LEU A 104 2.73 6.97 -14.34
C LEU A 104 1.59 7.75 -13.69
N PHE A 105 0.80 8.41 -14.53
CA PHE A 105 -0.41 9.13 -14.15
C PHE A 105 -1.64 8.39 -14.71
N PRO A 106 -2.09 7.32 -14.09
CA PRO A 106 -3.31 6.69 -14.53
C PRO A 106 -4.48 7.62 -14.23
N THR A 107 -5.07 8.18 -15.26
CA THR A 107 -6.36 8.88 -15.16
C THR A 107 -7.49 7.89 -15.38
N ALA A 108 -8.54 7.99 -14.61
CA ALA A 108 -9.76 7.24 -14.87
C ALA A 108 -10.27 7.61 -16.27
N GLY A 109 -10.22 6.69 -17.22
CA GLY A 109 -10.91 6.87 -18.49
C GLY A 109 -10.10 6.69 -19.77
N LYS A 110 -8.81 6.98 -19.88
CA LYS A 110 -7.99 6.66 -21.07
C LYS A 110 -6.50 6.55 -20.72
N PRO A 111 -5.77 5.59 -21.30
CA PRO A 111 -4.33 5.59 -21.19
C PRO A 111 -3.75 6.87 -21.81
N PHE A 112 -2.86 7.54 -21.08
CA PHE A 112 -2.07 8.63 -21.63
C PHE A 112 -1.20 8.05 -22.76
N ARG A 113 -1.52 8.35 -24.00
CA ARG A 113 -0.64 8.07 -25.14
C ARG A 113 0.21 9.33 -25.35
N GLU A 114 1.48 9.21 -25.06
CA GLU A 114 2.44 10.15 -25.65
C GLU A 114 2.34 10.07 -27.18
N LYS A 115 2.26 11.24 -27.81
CA LYS A 115 2.42 11.37 -29.25
C LYS A 115 3.89 11.52 -29.57
#